data_9c82dde9ac0ac680b34982bc7cc4967e
#
_entry.id   9c82dde9ac0ac680b34982bc7cc4967e
#
_cell.length_a   1.000
_cell.length_b   1.000
_cell.length_c   1.000
_cell.angle_alpha   90.00
_cell.angle_beta   90.00
_cell.angle_gamma   90.00
#
_symmetry.space_group_name_H-M   'P 1'
#
loop_
_entity.id
_entity.type
_entity.pdbx_description
1 polymer ?
#
loop_
_entity_poly.entity_id
_entity_poly.type
_entity_poly.pdbx_seq_one_letter_code
_entity_poly.pdbx_strand_id
1 'polypeptide(L)'
;MKRVVHFEIYTDDPEAVQPFYQDVFGWTFKKFEGGPVEYWLVTTGDDKDAGINGGLLRPREGQSPGTINTIAVPSLDETTKKIEQGGGKICVPKMAIPKMGGWPTRKIQPAMSLA
;
A
#
# COMPACT_ATOMS: atom_id res chain seq x y z
N MET A 1 9.77 -14.15 6.17
CA MET A 1 8.56 -13.89 6.91
C MET A 1 7.57 -13.14 6.02
N LYS A 2 6.32 -13.58 6.00
CA LYS A 2 5.32 -13.04 5.08
C LYS A 2 4.28 -12.25 5.88
N ARG A 3 4.57 -10.98 6.07
CA ARG A 3 3.74 -10.12 6.92
C ARG A 3 3.18 -8.95 6.12
N VAL A 4 2.07 -8.41 6.59
CA VAL A 4 1.59 -7.12 6.10
C VAL A 4 2.56 -6.06 6.61
N VAL A 5 3.13 -5.30 5.67
CA VAL A 5 4.15 -4.29 5.99
C VAL A 5 3.72 -2.88 5.58
N HIS A 6 2.61 -2.76 4.88
CA HIS A 6 2.14 -1.50 4.34
C HIS A 6 0.66 -1.61 4.02
N PHE A 7 -0.06 -0.53 4.15
CA PHE A 7 -1.45 -0.46 3.69
C PHE A 7 -1.59 0.66 2.68
N GLU A 8 -2.63 0.59 1.86
CA GLU A 8 -2.99 1.69 0.96
C GLU A 8 -4.46 1.99 1.11
N ILE A 9 -4.76 3.25 1.39
CA ILE A 9 -6.13 3.72 1.47
C ILE A 9 -6.46 4.38 0.13
N TYR A 10 -7.46 3.84 -0.55
CA TYR A 10 -7.95 4.36 -1.81
C TYR A 10 -9.23 5.15 -1.55
N THR A 11 -9.21 6.41 -1.91
CA THR A 11 -10.36 7.31 -1.72
C THR A 11 -10.51 8.25 -2.91
N ASP A 12 -11.72 8.60 -3.23
CA ASP A 12 -12.00 9.53 -4.32
C ASP A 12 -11.50 10.95 -4.02
N ASP A 13 -11.32 11.30 -2.75
CA ASP A 13 -10.81 12.61 -2.36
C ASP A 13 -9.74 12.49 -1.29
N PRO A 14 -8.48 12.20 -1.69
CA PRO A 14 -7.40 12.04 -0.73
C PRO A 14 -7.15 13.27 0.16
N GLU A 15 -7.34 14.46 -0.38
CA GLU A 15 -7.09 15.67 0.41
C GLU A 15 -8.18 15.90 1.47
N ALA A 16 -9.41 15.53 1.18
CA ALA A 16 -10.51 15.74 2.10
C ALA A 16 -10.45 14.85 3.34
N VAL A 17 -9.88 13.65 3.25
CA VAL A 17 -9.83 12.73 4.38
C VAL A 17 -8.62 12.95 5.29
N GLN A 18 -7.60 13.67 4.82
CA GLN A 18 -6.38 13.89 5.60
C GLN A 18 -6.64 14.59 6.95
N PRO A 19 -7.41 15.69 7.01
CA PRO A 19 -7.68 16.33 8.30
C PRO A 19 -8.33 15.40 9.32
N PHE A 20 -9.20 14.52 8.88
CA PHE A 20 -9.84 13.54 9.77
C PHE A 20 -8.80 12.65 10.44
N TYR A 21 -7.91 12.03 9.65
CA TYR A 21 -6.90 11.14 10.21
C TYR A 21 -5.89 11.89 11.06
N GLN A 22 -5.55 13.12 10.69
CA GLN A 22 -4.63 13.95 11.46
C GLN A 22 -5.24 14.32 12.82
N ASP A 23 -6.49 14.73 12.82
CA ASP A 23 -7.14 15.19 14.04
C ASP A 23 -7.47 14.04 15.00
N VAL A 24 -7.90 12.92 14.47
CA VAL A 24 -8.34 11.78 15.29
C VAL A 24 -7.17 10.93 15.75
N PHE A 25 -6.22 10.64 14.86
CA PHE A 25 -5.16 9.69 15.13
C PHE A 25 -3.75 10.29 15.16
N GLY A 26 -3.60 11.54 14.78
CA GLY A 26 -2.29 12.18 14.74
C GLY A 26 -1.41 11.76 13.58
N TRP A 27 -1.99 11.16 12.55
CA TRP A 27 -1.22 10.72 11.38
C TRP A 27 -0.74 11.91 10.58
N THR A 28 0.38 11.74 9.86
CA THR A 28 0.92 12.76 8.98
C THR A 28 0.96 12.26 7.54
N PHE A 29 0.78 13.20 6.62
CA PHE A 29 0.70 12.89 5.20
C PHE A 29 1.73 13.74 4.45
N LYS A 30 2.53 13.09 3.62
CA LYS A 30 3.54 13.78 2.79
C LYS A 30 3.36 13.34 1.35
N LYS A 31 3.11 14.30 0.47
CA LYS A 31 2.95 14.00 -0.95
C LYS A 31 4.27 13.49 -1.52
N PHE A 32 4.21 12.34 -2.20
CA PHE A 32 5.35 11.75 -2.87
C PHE A 32 5.49 12.39 -4.25
N GLU A 33 6.61 13.07 -4.48
CA GLU A 33 6.90 13.68 -5.76
C GLU A 33 7.68 12.69 -6.64
N GLY A 34 7.40 12.66 -7.93
CA GLY A 34 8.13 11.84 -8.89
C GLY A 34 7.45 10.59 -9.36
N GLY A 35 6.23 10.34 -8.92
CA GLY A 35 5.43 9.23 -9.43
C GLY A 35 4.44 9.68 -10.52
N PRO A 36 3.95 8.75 -11.35
CA PRO A 36 2.97 9.08 -12.38
C PRO A 36 1.57 9.38 -11.84
N VAL A 37 1.30 9.01 -10.58
CA VAL A 37 0.01 9.25 -9.92
C VAL A 37 0.24 10.01 -8.63
N GLU A 38 -0.79 10.70 -8.16
CA GLU A 38 -0.74 11.35 -6.87
C GLU A 38 -0.70 10.29 -5.76
N TYR A 39 0.26 10.43 -4.87
CA TYR A 39 0.44 9.48 -3.78
C TYR A 39 0.93 10.23 -2.55
N TRP A 40 0.31 9.99 -1.42
CA TRP A 40 0.75 10.55 -0.14
C TRP A 40 1.28 9.43 0.74
N LEU A 41 2.46 9.64 1.30
CA LEU A 41 3.01 8.76 2.31
C LEU A 41 2.31 9.04 3.64
N VAL A 42 1.81 7.99 4.25
CA VAL A 42 1.08 8.09 5.53
C VAL A 42 1.99 7.57 6.63
N THR A 43 2.32 8.44 7.58
CA THR A 43 3.08 8.06 8.75
C THR A 43 2.14 7.97 9.94
N THR A 44 2.06 6.79 10.54
CA THR A 44 1.13 6.51 11.64
C THR A 44 1.80 6.55 13.01
N GLY A 45 3.12 6.51 13.07
CA GLY A 45 3.88 6.55 14.32
C GLY A 45 5.37 6.51 14.07
N ASP A 46 6.14 6.45 15.13
CA ASP A 46 7.59 6.35 15.06
C ASP A 46 8.02 4.94 14.66
N ASP A 47 9.22 4.83 14.07
CA ASP A 47 9.79 3.54 13.70
C ASP A 47 9.96 2.59 14.89
N LYS A 48 10.09 3.14 16.09
CA LYS A 48 10.26 2.35 17.30
C LYS A 48 8.95 1.75 17.81
N ASP A 49 7.82 2.29 17.41
CA ASP A 49 6.53 1.82 17.86
C ASP A 49 6.05 0.67 16.99
N ALA A 50 5.26 -0.21 17.58
CA ALA A 50 4.61 -1.26 16.82
C ALA A 50 3.58 -0.65 15.88
N GLY A 51 3.55 -1.13 14.65
CA GLY A 51 2.60 -0.64 13.65
C GLY A 51 3.23 -0.53 12.29
N ILE A 52 2.46 -0.05 11.34
CA ILE A 52 2.91 0.09 9.95
C ILE A 52 2.47 1.45 9.41
N ASN A 53 3.23 1.94 8.47
CA ASN A 53 2.89 3.12 7.70
C ASN A 53 2.22 2.71 6.38
N GLY A 54 1.70 3.67 5.67
CA GLY A 54 0.97 3.34 4.45
C GLY A 54 1.00 4.43 3.40
N GLY A 55 0.05 4.34 2.50
CA GLY A 55 -0.16 5.29 1.44
C GLY A 55 -1.62 5.69 1.31
N LEU A 56 -1.83 6.83 0.67
CA LEU A 56 -3.16 7.36 0.40
C LEU A 56 -3.18 7.78 -1.05
N LEU A 57 -4.18 7.34 -1.80
CA LEU A 57 -4.26 7.65 -3.22
C LEU A 57 -5.67 7.47 -3.74
N ARG A 58 -5.89 7.91 -5.00
CA ARG A 58 -7.17 7.73 -5.66
C ARG A 58 -7.26 6.32 -6.23
N PRO A 59 -8.47 5.73 -6.27
CA PRO A 59 -8.65 4.44 -6.92
C PRO A 59 -8.32 4.52 -8.41
N ARG A 60 -7.84 3.40 -8.96
CA ARG A 60 -7.70 3.26 -10.39
C ARG A 60 -9.08 3.11 -11.02
N GLU A 61 -9.15 3.32 -12.34
CA GLU A 61 -10.38 3.09 -13.08
C GLU A 61 -10.87 1.65 -12.84
N GLY A 62 -12.14 1.53 -12.46
CA GLY A 62 -12.73 0.22 -12.16
C GLY A 62 -12.43 -0.31 -10.77
N GLN A 63 -11.67 0.40 -9.98
CA GLN A 63 -11.36 0.01 -8.61
C GLN A 63 -12.27 0.74 -7.62
N SER A 64 -12.81 0.01 -6.66
CA SER A 64 -13.62 0.61 -5.60
C SER A 64 -12.75 1.23 -4.52
N PRO A 65 -13.20 2.30 -3.87
CA PRO A 65 -12.51 2.81 -2.68
C PRO A 65 -12.41 1.76 -1.60
N GLY A 66 -11.40 1.88 -0.74
CA GLY A 66 -11.18 0.93 0.36
C GLY A 66 -9.71 0.86 0.72
N THR A 67 -9.39 -0.08 1.57
CA THR A 67 -8.01 -0.27 2.03
C THR A 67 -7.47 -1.61 1.56
N ILE A 68 -6.26 -1.59 1.02
CA ILE A 68 -5.57 -2.78 0.52
C ILE A 68 -4.26 -2.92 1.29
N ASN A 69 -3.94 -4.14 1.67
CA ASN A 69 -2.70 -4.45 2.39
C ASN A 69 -1.62 -4.92 1.43
N THR A 70 -0.38 -4.58 1.74
CA THR A 70 0.80 -5.08 1.03
C THR A 70 1.51 -6.09 1.91
N ILE A 71 1.79 -7.24 1.36
CA ILE A 71 2.47 -8.33 2.07
C ILE A 71 3.88 -8.47 1.50
N ALA A 72 4.88 -8.42 2.38
CA ALA A 72 6.27 -8.64 1.98
C ALA A 72 6.49 -10.14 1.78
N VAL A 73 7.07 -10.51 0.64
CA VAL A 73 7.36 -11.90 0.32
C VAL A 73 8.77 -12.04 -0.24
N PRO A 74 9.41 -13.21 -0.06
CA PRO A 74 10.77 -13.40 -0.58
C PRO A 74 10.83 -13.54 -2.09
N SER A 75 9.78 -14.02 -2.72
CA SER A 75 9.72 -14.19 -4.18
C SER A 75 8.32 -13.88 -4.69
N LEU A 76 8.23 -12.89 -5.57
CA LEU A 76 6.95 -12.53 -6.18
C LEU A 76 6.45 -13.64 -7.11
N ASP A 77 7.34 -14.20 -7.91
CA ASP A 77 6.97 -15.22 -8.88
C ASP A 77 6.42 -16.48 -8.18
N GLU A 78 7.09 -16.94 -7.14
CA GLU A 78 6.63 -18.10 -6.38
C GLU A 78 5.32 -17.82 -5.67
N THR A 79 5.19 -16.64 -5.09
CA THR A 79 3.97 -16.26 -4.38
C THR A 79 2.80 -16.16 -5.34
N THR A 80 3.00 -15.59 -6.52
CA THR A 80 1.97 -15.51 -7.55
C THR A 80 1.46 -16.90 -7.93
N LYS A 81 2.38 -17.84 -8.14
CA LYS A 81 1.99 -19.22 -8.44
C LYS A 81 1.16 -19.84 -7.33
N LYS A 82 1.57 -19.65 -6.09
CA LYS A 82 0.84 -20.18 -4.93
C LYS A 82 -0.54 -19.57 -4.79
N ILE A 83 -0.66 -18.28 -5.06
CA ILE A 83 -1.96 -17.60 -5.01
C ILE A 83 -2.90 -18.22 -6.03
N GLU A 84 -2.43 -18.40 -7.27
CA GLU A 84 -3.25 -18.97 -8.32
C GLU A 84 -3.62 -20.43 -8.03
N GLN A 85 -2.67 -21.21 -7.51
CA GLN A 85 -2.93 -22.59 -7.13
C GLN A 85 -3.93 -22.69 -5.98
N GLY A 86 -3.93 -21.70 -5.09
CA GLY A 86 -4.85 -21.65 -3.96
C GLY A 86 -6.22 -21.05 -4.28
N GLY A 87 -6.49 -20.75 -5.55
CA GLY A 87 -7.77 -20.22 -5.97
C GLY A 87 -7.85 -18.68 -6.00
N GLY A 88 -6.74 -18.02 -5.74
CA GLY A 88 -6.67 -16.56 -5.84
C GLY A 88 -6.53 -16.08 -7.27
N LYS A 89 -6.78 -14.80 -7.46
CA LYS A 89 -6.71 -14.18 -8.79
C LYS A 89 -5.74 -13.01 -8.77
N ILE A 90 -4.91 -12.92 -9.78
CA ILE A 90 -4.01 -11.80 -9.97
C ILE A 90 -4.74 -10.71 -10.76
N CYS A 91 -5.06 -9.60 -10.09
CA CYS A 91 -5.79 -8.50 -10.71
C CYS A 91 -4.88 -7.49 -11.40
N VAL A 92 -3.67 -7.30 -10.85
CA VAL A 92 -2.70 -6.36 -11.41
C VAL A 92 -1.41 -7.12 -11.66
N PRO A 93 -0.89 -7.12 -12.89
CA PRO A 93 0.36 -7.82 -13.19
C PRO A 93 1.53 -7.27 -12.37
N LYS A 94 2.57 -8.09 -12.27
CA LYS A 94 3.82 -7.70 -11.61
C LYS A 94 4.33 -6.38 -12.17
N MET A 95 4.66 -5.46 -11.29
CA MET A 95 5.20 -4.17 -11.66
C MET A 95 6.26 -3.74 -10.66
N ALA A 96 7.23 -2.95 -11.12
CA ALA A 96 8.23 -2.37 -10.24
C ALA A 96 7.58 -1.33 -9.34
N ILE A 97 7.86 -1.42 -8.04
CA ILE A 97 7.39 -0.44 -7.08
C ILE A 97 8.52 0.54 -6.82
N PRO A 98 8.32 1.84 -7.03
CA PRO A 98 9.35 2.83 -6.75
C PRO A 98 9.81 2.75 -5.30
N LYS A 99 11.08 3.03 -5.07
CA LYS A 99 11.62 3.10 -3.72
C LYS A 99 10.98 4.28 -3.00
N MET A 100 10.34 3.98 -1.89
CA MET A 100 9.67 4.99 -1.06
C MET A 100 10.21 4.88 0.35
N GLY A 101 10.80 5.97 0.84
CA GLY A 101 11.31 6.14 2.19
C GLY A 101 11.46 4.88 3.05
N GLY A 102 12.63 4.27 3.09
CA GLY A 102 12.88 3.10 3.92
C GLY A 102 12.27 1.79 3.43
N TRP A 103 11.56 1.80 2.32
CA TRP A 103 10.93 0.61 1.78
C TRP A 103 11.96 -0.22 0.99
N PRO A 104 12.25 -1.46 1.39
CA PRO A 104 13.15 -2.30 0.59
C PRO A 104 12.38 -2.82 -0.63
N THR A 105 12.59 -2.19 -1.77
CA THR A 105 11.82 -2.45 -2.99
C THR A 105 11.75 -3.93 -3.38
N ARG A 106 12.84 -4.65 -3.19
CA ARG A 106 12.90 -6.07 -3.57
C ARG A 106 12.01 -6.98 -2.71
N LYS A 107 11.56 -6.50 -1.54
CA LYS A 107 10.73 -7.28 -0.61
C LYS A 107 9.28 -6.85 -0.61
N ILE A 108 8.96 -5.79 -1.33
CA ILE A 108 7.61 -5.24 -1.34
C ILE A 108 6.91 -5.76 -2.59
N GLN A 109 5.69 -6.21 -2.42
CA GLN A 109 4.89 -6.77 -3.50
C GLN A 109 3.72 -5.86 -3.81
N PRO A 110 3.16 -5.94 -5.03
CA PRO A 110 1.92 -5.24 -5.32
C PRO A 110 0.87 -5.58 -4.28
N ALA A 111 0.04 -4.60 -3.96
CA ALA A 111 -1.04 -4.81 -3.01
C ALA A 111 -1.98 -5.89 -3.53
N MET A 112 -2.41 -6.77 -2.63
CA MET A 112 -3.37 -7.81 -2.97
C MET A 112 -4.67 -7.53 -2.26
N SER A 113 -5.77 -7.61 -3.01
CA SER A 113 -7.09 -7.57 -2.44
C SER A 113 -7.51 -9.01 -2.13
N LEU A 114 -7.75 -9.27 -0.86
CA LEU A 114 -8.28 -10.55 -0.43
C LEU A 114 -9.77 -10.35 -0.18
N ALA A 115 -10.54 -10.87 -1.09
CA ALA A 115 -11.99 -10.82 -0.96
C ALA A 115 -12.46 -11.93 -0.03
#